data_22a6dba8bacb3258ee202d701a16d34a
#
_entry.id   22a6dba8bacb3258ee202d701a16d34a
#
_cell.length_a   1.000
_cell.length_b   1.000
_cell.length_c   1.000
_cell.angle_alpha   90.00
_cell.angle_beta   90.00
_cell.angle_gamma   90.00
#
_symmetry.space_group_name_H-M   'P 1'
#
loop_
_entity.id
_entity.type
_entity.pdbx_description
1 polymer ?
#
loop_
_entity_poly.entity_id
_entity_poly.type
_entity_poly.pdbx_seq_one_letter_code
_entity_poly.pdbx_strand_id
1 'polypeptide(L)'
;MAAETLTARCCIAGGGPAGMMLGLLLARAGVDVVVLEKHADFLRDFRGDTIHPSTLELMWELGLLDDFLRLPHQEVRTLYAGIGGITYPVADFSHLPEHCQFIALMPQWDFLNFIAESGGRYPTFTLKMQAEATDLIEEAGTVVGLRAATPEGPLEVRADLVIGADGRHSTVRRRACLAVKELGAPIDVLWFRLTRRPDDPDETLGRFDAGHIFVMINRGDHWRRSRS
;
A
#
# COMPACT_ATOMS: atom_id res chain seq x y z
N MET A 1 8.09 32.76 4.18
CA MET A 1 7.21 32.72 3.01
C MET A 1 5.81 32.38 3.50
N ALA A 2 4.75 32.91 2.85
CA ALA A 2 3.39 32.50 3.17
C ALA A 2 3.20 31.00 2.82
N ALA A 3 2.42 30.28 3.61
CA ALA A 3 2.09 28.88 3.31
C ALA A 3 1.22 28.81 2.04
N GLU A 4 1.49 27.86 1.16
CA GLU A 4 0.54 27.48 0.11
C GLU A 4 -0.72 26.95 0.78
N THR A 5 -1.91 27.33 0.29
CA THR A 5 -3.18 26.85 0.85
C THR A 5 -3.99 26.15 -0.24
N LEU A 6 -4.39 24.91 0.02
CA LEU A 6 -5.33 24.14 -0.79
C LEU A 6 -6.63 23.94 -0.01
N THR A 7 -7.73 23.76 -0.75
CA THR A 7 -9.03 23.40 -0.19
C THR A 7 -9.57 22.17 -0.89
N ALA A 8 -10.10 21.21 -0.13
CA ALA A 8 -10.72 20.01 -0.63
C ALA A 8 -11.86 19.57 0.31
N ARG A 9 -12.71 18.65 -0.13
CA ARG A 9 -13.69 17.99 0.75
C ARG A 9 -13.02 16.98 1.68
N CYS A 10 -11.96 16.30 1.19
CA CYS A 10 -11.22 15.32 1.96
C CYS A 10 -9.72 15.52 1.79
N CYS A 11 -8.96 15.47 2.90
CA CYS A 11 -7.51 15.43 2.89
C CYS A 11 -7.02 14.11 3.50
N ILE A 12 -6.19 13.38 2.77
CA ILE A 12 -5.65 12.09 3.17
C ILE A 12 -4.14 12.24 3.40
N ALA A 13 -3.69 11.99 4.63
CA ALA A 13 -2.26 11.88 4.93
C ALA A 13 -1.79 10.44 4.66
N GLY A 14 -0.84 10.28 3.74
CA GLY A 14 -0.22 9.02 3.36
C GLY A 14 -0.66 8.49 2.01
N GLY A 15 0.27 8.45 1.04
CA GLY A 15 0.12 7.89 -0.30
C GLY A 15 0.41 6.38 -0.40
N GLY A 16 0.23 5.64 0.70
CA GLY A 16 0.28 4.18 0.70
C GLY A 16 -0.99 3.55 0.07
N PRO A 17 -1.07 2.20 -0.03
CA PRO A 17 -2.18 1.52 -0.70
C PRO A 17 -3.56 1.95 -0.22
N ALA A 18 -3.74 2.13 1.09
CA ALA A 18 -5.01 2.55 1.67
C ALA A 18 -5.38 3.99 1.26
N GLY A 19 -4.44 4.94 1.39
CA GLY A 19 -4.70 6.34 1.07
C GLY A 19 -4.90 6.58 -0.42
N MET A 20 -4.09 5.93 -1.26
CA MET A 20 -4.21 6.04 -2.72
C MET A 20 -5.51 5.44 -3.24
N MET A 21 -5.89 4.24 -2.77
CA MET A 21 -7.14 3.61 -3.18
C MET A 21 -8.35 4.44 -2.72
N LEU A 22 -8.34 4.91 -1.47
CA LEU A 22 -9.43 5.76 -0.96
C LEU A 22 -9.52 7.08 -1.76
N GLY A 23 -8.37 7.70 -2.06
CA GLY A 23 -8.31 8.90 -2.90
C GLY A 23 -8.93 8.69 -4.28
N LEU A 24 -8.59 7.58 -4.94
CA LEU A 24 -9.19 7.20 -6.23
C LEU A 24 -10.71 7.02 -6.13
N LEU A 25 -11.18 6.30 -5.10
CA LEU A 25 -12.62 6.05 -4.90
C LEU A 25 -13.41 7.35 -4.67
N LEU A 26 -12.87 8.24 -3.83
CA LEU A 26 -13.48 9.54 -3.56
C LEU A 26 -13.52 10.42 -4.81
N ALA A 27 -12.40 10.50 -5.54
CA ALA A 27 -12.33 11.29 -6.78
C ALA A 27 -13.29 10.77 -7.85
N ARG A 28 -13.39 9.45 -8.01
CA ARG A 28 -14.37 8.81 -8.90
C ARG A 28 -15.82 9.15 -8.51
N ALA A 29 -16.10 9.29 -7.22
CA ALA A 29 -17.39 9.70 -6.71
C ALA A 29 -17.65 11.22 -6.82
N GLY A 30 -16.72 11.98 -7.43
CA GLY A 30 -16.83 13.44 -7.58
C GLY A 30 -16.52 14.22 -6.31
N VAL A 31 -15.85 13.63 -5.34
CA VAL A 31 -15.42 14.29 -4.11
C VAL A 31 -14.01 14.85 -4.31
N ASP A 32 -13.85 16.16 -4.10
CA ASP A 32 -12.52 16.79 -4.13
C ASP A 32 -11.65 16.22 -3.03
N VAL A 33 -10.53 15.59 -3.41
CA VAL A 33 -9.62 14.94 -2.49
C VAL A 33 -8.17 15.33 -2.76
N VAL A 34 -7.44 15.60 -1.68
CA VAL A 34 -5.98 15.81 -1.68
C VAL A 34 -5.35 14.65 -0.93
N VAL A 35 -4.45 13.92 -1.59
CA VAL A 35 -3.60 12.89 -0.99
C VAL A 35 -2.19 13.44 -0.83
N LEU A 36 -1.66 13.38 0.39
CA LEU A 36 -0.30 13.82 0.72
C LEU A 36 0.61 12.61 0.89
N GLU A 37 1.70 12.54 0.12
CA GLU A 37 2.74 11.52 0.26
C GLU A 37 4.08 12.21 0.58
N LYS A 38 4.72 11.80 1.68
CA LYS A 38 5.96 12.42 2.16
C LYS A 38 7.19 12.17 1.28
N HIS A 39 7.16 11.14 0.46
CA HIS A 39 8.28 10.77 -0.39
C HIS A 39 8.14 11.34 -1.81
N ALA A 40 9.26 11.38 -2.53
CA ALA A 40 9.32 11.87 -3.91
C ALA A 40 8.72 10.87 -4.93
N ASP A 41 8.68 9.60 -4.57
CA ASP A 41 8.18 8.49 -5.40
C ASP A 41 7.56 7.39 -4.54
N PHE A 42 7.05 6.34 -5.17
CA PHE A 42 6.51 5.16 -4.49
C PHE A 42 7.53 4.02 -4.34
N LEU A 43 8.79 4.24 -4.73
CA LEU A 43 9.84 3.23 -4.59
C LEU A 43 10.11 2.96 -3.10
N ARG A 44 9.64 1.81 -2.63
CA ARG A 44 9.87 1.31 -1.27
C ARG A 44 10.41 -0.10 -1.40
N ASP A 45 11.66 -0.26 -1.06
CA ASP A 45 12.23 -1.59 -0.97
C ASP A 45 11.52 -2.39 0.12
N PHE A 46 11.26 -3.65 -0.20
CA PHE A 46 10.83 -4.68 0.76
C PHE A 46 9.44 -4.50 1.39
N ARG A 47 8.45 -3.89 0.71
CA ARG A 47 7.08 -3.84 1.21
C ARG A 47 6.07 -4.20 0.12
N GLY A 48 5.05 -4.98 0.55
CA GLY A 48 3.81 -5.18 -0.18
C GLY A 48 3.98 -5.71 -1.60
N ASP A 49 4.25 -7.01 -1.73
CA ASP A 49 4.41 -7.64 -3.05
C ASP A 49 3.19 -8.43 -3.47
N THR A 50 2.15 -8.40 -2.68
CA THR A 50 0.97 -9.25 -2.87
C THR A 50 -0.27 -8.39 -3.03
N ILE A 51 -0.94 -8.53 -4.16
CA ILE A 51 -2.27 -7.96 -4.40
C ILE A 51 -3.27 -9.11 -4.28
N HIS A 52 -4.09 -9.05 -3.26
CA HIS A 52 -5.04 -10.10 -2.92
C HIS A 52 -6.25 -10.13 -3.85
N PRO A 53 -6.95 -11.27 -3.97
CA PRO A 53 -8.17 -11.41 -4.79
C PRO A 53 -9.21 -10.33 -4.50
N SER A 54 -9.42 -9.96 -3.25
CA SER A 54 -10.36 -8.88 -2.87
C SER A 54 -10.00 -7.51 -3.44
N THR A 55 -8.70 -7.22 -3.60
CA THR A 55 -8.24 -5.98 -4.25
C THR A 55 -8.41 -6.06 -5.76
N LEU A 56 -8.17 -7.23 -6.35
CA LEU A 56 -8.41 -7.48 -7.77
C LEU A 56 -9.90 -7.41 -8.10
N GLU A 57 -10.78 -7.91 -7.22
CA GLU A 57 -12.24 -7.76 -7.34
C GLU A 57 -12.65 -6.30 -7.35
N LEU A 58 -12.10 -5.49 -6.41
CA LEU A 58 -12.32 -4.05 -6.42
C LEU A 58 -11.85 -3.38 -7.72
N MET A 59 -10.71 -3.81 -8.29
CA MET A 59 -10.24 -3.33 -9.59
C MET A 59 -11.22 -3.68 -10.71
N TRP A 60 -11.82 -4.88 -10.67
CA TRP A 60 -12.85 -5.29 -11.62
C TRP A 60 -14.11 -4.43 -11.51
N GLU A 61 -14.64 -4.22 -10.31
CA GLU A 61 -15.79 -3.34 -10.06
C GLU A 61 -15.55 -1.90 -10.54
N LEU A 62 -14.29 -1.44 -10.45
CA LEU A 62 -13.89 -0.13 -10.95
C LEU A 62 -13.69 -0.08 -12.47
N GLY A 63 -13.69 -1.23 -13.17
CA GLY A 63 -13.38 -1.33 -14.59
C GLY A 63 -11.90 -1.10 -14.91
N LEU A 64 -11.01 -1.38 -13.96
CA LEU A 64 -9.56 -1.15 -14.04
C LEU A 64 -8.76 -2.46 -14.13
N LEU A 65 -9.41 -3.62 -13.95
CA LEU A 65 -8.71 -4.91 -13.82
C LEU A 65 -7.88 -5.27 -15.06
N ASP A 66 -8.46 -5.13 -16.25
CA ASP A 66 -7.80 -5.54 -17.50
C ASP A 66 -6.53 -4.72 -17.74
N ASP A 67 -6.57 -3.41 -17.49
CA ASP A 67 -5.42 -2.54 -17.62
C ASP A 67 -4.37 -2.84 -16.54
N PHE A 68 -4.81 -3.13 -15.33
CA PHE A 68 -3.95 -3.47 -14.21
C PHE A 68 -3.19 -4.77 -14.44
N LEU A 69 -3.86 -5.83 -14.94
CA LEU A 69 -3.25 -7.13 -15.21
C LEU A 69 -2.32 -7.14 -16.43
N ARG A 70 -2.24 -6.05 -17.21
CA ARG A 70 -1.17 -5.87 -18.23
C ARG A 70 0.18 -5.52 -17.63
N LEU A 71 0.20 -5.04 -16.37
CA LEU A 71 1.45 -4.80 -15.66
C LEU A 71 2.16 -6.14 -15.38
N PRO A 72 3.50 -6.18 -15.38
CA PRO A 72 4.24 -7.39 -15.07
C PRO A 72 3.89 -7.92 -13.68
N HIS A 73 3.38 -9.12 -13.60
CA HIS A 73 3.03 -9.78 -12.34
C HIS A 73 3.14 -11.31 -12.48
N GLN A 74 3.07 -12.00 -11.35
CA GLN A 74 2.97 -13.45 -11.28
C GLN A 74 1.68 -13.83 -10.56
N GLU A 75 1.00 -14.86 -11.03
CA GLU A 75 -0.21 -15.39 -10.39
C GLU A 75 0.14 -16.54 -9.46
N VAL A 76 -0.34 -16.48 -8.22
CA VAL A 76 -0.24 -17.57 -7.25
C VAL A 76 -1.65 -18.04 -6.89
N ARG A 77 -2.02 -19.22 -7.39
CA ARG A 77 -3.34 -19.83 -7.14
C ARG A 77 -3.36 -20.71 -5.91
N THR A 78 -2.23 -21.31 -5.57
CA THR A 78 -2.07 -22.14 -4.38
C THR A 78 -0.80 -21.75 -3.64
N LEU A 79 -0.91 -21.52 -2.34
CA LEU A 79 0.25 -21.34 -1.48
C LEU A 79 0.66 -22.66 -0.87
N TYR A 80 1.95 -22.93 -0.86
CA TYR A 80 2.55 -24.13 -0.28
C TYR A 80 3.44 -23.79 0.91
N ALA A 81 3.46 -24.68 1.89
CA ALA A 81 4.36 -24.60 3.03
C ALA A 81 5.10 -25.92 3.25
N GLY A 82 6.41 -25.84 3.37
CA GLY A 82 7.28 -26.94 3.77
C GLY A 82 7.35 -27.02 5.29
N ILE A 83 6.95 -28.15 5.88
CA ILE A 83 6.99 -28.40 7.33
C ILE A 83 7.61 -29.77 7.54
N GLY A 84 8.73 -29.86 8.28
CA GLY A 84 9.39 -31.12 8.56
C GLY A 84 9.84 -31.91 7.31
N GLY A 85 10.15 -31.22 6.21
CA GLY A 85 10.54 -31.81 4.93
C GLY A 85 9.39 -32.27 4.04
N ILE A 86 8.13 -32.05 4.45
CA ILE A 86 6.92 -32.35 3.66
C ILE A 86 6.30 -31.04 3.21
N THR A 87 5.86 -30.97 1.93
CA THR A 87 5.18 -29.79 1.38
C THR A 87 3.67 -29.98 1.45
N TYR A 88 2.98 -29.00 2.02
CA TYR A 88 1.52 -28.97 2.17
C TYR A 88 0.92 -27.80 1.42
N PRO A 89 -0.20 -27.93 0.72
CA PRO A 89 -1.01 -26.80 0.29
C PRO A 89 -1.66 -26.16 1.52
N VAL A 90 -1.40 -24.87 1.76
CA VAL A 90 -1.92 -24.16 2.95
C VAL A 90 -3.01 -23.16 2.60
N ALA A 91 -3.11 -22.75 1.34
CA ALA A 91 -4.23 -21.96 0.84
C ALA A 91 -4.42 -22.23 -0.65
N ASP A 92 -5.66 -22.40 -1.05
CA ASP A 92 -6.10 -22.57 -2.44
C ASP A 92 -7.15 -21.49 -2.78
N PHE A 93 -6.82 -20.62 -3.70
CA PHE A 93 -7.67 -19.51 -4.13
C PHE A 93 -8.59 -19.88 -5.30
N SER A 94 -8.43 -21.06 -5.91
CA SER A 94 -9.20 -21.48 -7.10
C SER A 94 -10.69 -21.64 -6.85
N HIS A 95 -11.11 -21.70 -5.59
CA HIS A 95 -12.50 -21.86 -5.18
C HIS A 95 -13.17 -20.55 -4.71
N LEU A 96 -12.46 -19.44 -4.78
CA LEU A 96 -13.04 -18.13 -4.45
C LEU A 96 -14.11 -17.73 -5.46
N PRO A 97 -15.19 -17.07 -5.01
CA PRO A 97 -16.26 -16.61 -5.91
C PRO A 97 -15.91 -15.33 -6.67
N GLU A 98 -14.68 -14.84 -6.60
CA GLU A 98 -14.18 -13.63 -7.24
C GLU A 98 -13.73 -13.89 -8.69
N HIS A 99 -13.60 -12.80 -9.49
CA HIS A 99 -13.14 -12.85 -10.88
C HIS A 99 -11.67 -13.30 -10.98
N CYS A 100 -10.85 -12.92 -10.00
CA CYS A 100 -9.46 -13.33 -9.92
C CYS A 100 -9.24 -14.30 -8.77
N GLN A 101 -9.05 -15.57 -9.08
CA GLN A 101 -8.84 -16.66 -8.12
C GLN A 101 -7.34 -16.88 -7.86
N PHE A 102 -6.59 -15.78 -7.66
CA PHE A 102 -5.14 -15.81 -7.42
C PHE A 102 -4.68 -14.55 -6.68
N ILE A 103 -3.52 -14.64 -6.06
CA ILE A 103 -2.77 -13.48 -5.60
C ILE A 103 -1.87 -13.03 -6.73
N ALA A 104 -1.93 -11.76 -7.11
CA ALA A 104 -0.97 -11.16 -8.02
C ALA A 104 0.28 -10.72 -7.23
N LEU A 105 1.44 -11.26 -7.61
CA LEU A 105 2.73 -10.86 -7.05
C LEU A 105 3.35 -9.80 -7.95
N MET A 106 3.43 -8.56 -7.47
CA MET A 106 4.05 -7.43 -8.17
C MET A 106 4.68 -6.47 -7.17
N PRO A 107 5.63 -5.63 -7.58
CA PRO A 107 6.14 -4.57 -6.73
C PRO A 107 5.03 -3.60 -6.33
N GLN A 108 4.98 -3.20 -5.06
CA GLN A 108 3.94 -2.29 -4.57
C GLN A 108 3.94 -0.93 -5.29
N TRP A 109 5.11 -0.46 -5.75
CA TRP A 109 5.18 0.80 -6.49
C TRP A 109 4.47 0.74 -7.85
N ASP A 110 4.42 -0.42 -8.52
CA ASP A 110 3.66 -0.58 -9.77
C ASP A 110 2.17 -0.43 -9.51
N PHE A 111 1.67 -1.05 -8.42
CA PHE A 111 0.31 -0.87 -7.96
C PHE A 111 0.00 0.60 -7.63
N LEU A 112 0.87 1.27 -6.87
CA LEU A 112 0.66 2.66 -6.46
C LEU A 112 0.73 3.63 -7.62
N ASN A 113 1.65 3.44 -8.56
CA ASN A 113 1.74 4.23 -9.80
C ASN A 113 0.46 4.06 -10.64
N PHE A 114 -0.02 2.83 -10.79
CA PHE A 114 -1.26 2.56 -11.51
C PHE A 114 -2.46 3.28 -10.88
N ILE A 115 -2.58 3.26 -9.54
CA ILE A 115 -3.64 3.98 -8.82
C ILE A 115 -3.47 5.49 -9.00
N ALA A 116 -2.25 6.03 -8.93
CA ALA A 116 -1.97 7.45 -9.13
C ALA A 116 -2.37 7.92 -10.54
N GLU A 117 -2.00 7.15 -11.57
CA GLU A 117 -2.38 7.43 -12.97
C GLU A 117 -3.90 7.35 -13.17
N SER A 118 -4.54 6.35 -12.57
CA SER A 118 -5.99 6.19 -12.64
C SER A 118 -6.72 7.32 -11.92
N GLY A 119 -6.24 7.74 -10.75
CA GLY A 119 -6.75 8.89 -10.00
C GLY A 119 -6.61 10.19 -10.77
N GLY A 120 -5.43 10.40 -11.40
CA GLY A 120 -5.13 11.61 -12.18
C GLY A 120 -6.06 11.88 -13.38
N ARG A 121 -6.87 10.88 -13.78
CA ARG A 121 -7.93 11.06 -14.79
C ARG A 121 -9.14 11.84 -14.27
N TYR A 122 -9.26 11.99 -12.95
CA TYR A 122 -10.35 12.73 -12.31
C TYR A 122 -9.89 14.12 -11.90
N PRO A 123 -10.57 15.20 -12.30
CA PRO A 123 -10.19 16.56 -11.93
C PRO A 123 -10.29 16.83 -10.43
N THR A 124 -11.01 16.00 -9.70
CA THR A 124 -11.20 16.04 -8.25
C THR A 124 -10.09 15.32 -7.47
N PHE A 125 -9.10 14.71 -8.16
CA PHE A 125 -7.98 14.03 -7.52
C PHE A 125 -6.72 14.89 -7.55
N THR A 126 -6.18 15.21 -6.38
CA THR A 126 -4.89 15.88 -6.25
C THR A 126 -3.94 15.03 -5.43
N LEU A 127 -2.82 14.63 -6.01
CA LEU A 127 -1.73 13.95 -5.32
C LEU A 127 -0.56 14.93 -5.16
N LYS A 128 -0.15 15.19 -3.92
CA LYS A 128 1.03 15.97 -3.57
C LYS A 128 2.12 15.02 -3.04
N MET A 129 3.13 14.78 -3.87
CA MET A 129 4.35 14.08 -3.45
C MET A 129 5.25 15.02 -2.67
N GLN A 130 6.19 14.49 -1.88
CA GLN A 130 7.09 15.25 -1.01
C GLN A 130 6.35 16.19 -0.04
N ALA A 131 5.14 15.79 0.38
CA ALA A 131 4.30 16.56 1.30
C ALA A 131 4.11 15.74 2.59
N GLU A 132 4.98 15.98 3.59
CA GLU A 132 4.93 15.28 4.87
C GLU A 132 3.94 15.95 5.81
N ALA A 133 2.89 15.22 6.22
CA ALA A 133 1.94 15.69 7.22
C ALA A 133 2.64 15.97 8.57
N THR A 134 2.52 17.18 9.08
CA THR A 134 3.21 17.63 10.30
C THR A 134 2.26 17.91 11.46
N ASP A 135 1.07 18.42 11.17
CA ASP A 135 0.10 18.80 12.20
C ASP A 135 -1.34 18.81 11.67
N LEU A 136 -2.31 18.81 12.57
CA LEU A 136 -3.71 19.09 12.28
C LEU A 136 -3.97 20.60 12.33
N ILE A 137 -4.93 21.08 11.55
CA ILE A 137 -5.49 22.43 11.68
C ILE A 137 -6.79 22.29 12.46
N GLU A 138 -6.83 22.95 13.62
CA GLU A 138 -8.00 22.92 14.49
C GLU A 138 -8.57 24.32 14.67
N GLU A 139 -9.89 24.44 14.59
CA GLU A 139 -10.65 25.66 14.86
C GLU A 139 -11.85 25.32 15.76
N ALA A 140 -11.95 26.03 16.87
CA ALA A 140 -13.02 25.81 17.86
C ALA A 140 -13.21 24.34 18.30
N GLY A 141 -12.10 23.58 18.40
CA GLY A 141 -12.11 22.16 18.79
C GLY A 141 -12.48 21.18 17.68
N THR A 142 -12.60 21.67 16.44
CA THR A 142 -12.87 20.83 15.27
C THR A 142 -11.66 20.79 14.34
N VAL A 143 -11.31 19.61 13.85
CA VAL A 143 -10.28 19.46 12.81
C VAL A 143 -10.84 19.95 11.50
N VAL A 144 -10.19 20.96 10.92
CA VAL A 144 -10.60 21.61 9.66
C VAL A 144 -9.53 21.52 8.58
N GLY A 145 -8.52 20.69 8.77
CA GLY A 145 -7.47 20.51 7.78
C GLY A 145 -6.19 19.91 8.33
N LEU A 146 -5.14 19.98 7.53
CA LEU A 146 -3.85 19.39 7.78
C LEU A 146 -2.71 20.32 7.32
N ARG A 147 -1.63 20.39 8.11
CA ARG A 147 -0.38 21.03 7.72
C ARG A 147 0.61 20.02 7.21
N ALA A 148 1.33 20.38 6.17
CA ALA A 148 2.40 19.57 5.63
C ALA A 148 3.65 20.41 5.36
N ALA A 149 4.80 19.76 5.42
CA ALA A 149 6.08 20.31 4.95
C ALA A 149 6.33 19.80 3.53
N THR A 150 6.69 20.73 2.63
CA THR A 150 7.10 20.43 1.25
C THR A 150 8.46 21.08 0.96
N PRO A 151 9.17 20.68 -0.12
CA PRO A 151 10.41 21.34 -0.53
C PRO A 151 10.24 22.85 -0.82
N GLU A 152 9.05 23.24 -1.27
CA GLU A 152 8.72 24.65 -1.60
C GLU A 152 8.35 25.47 -0.37
N GLY A 153 8.12 24.81 0.78
CA GLY A 153 7.74 25.44 2.04
C GLY A 153 6.53 24.81 2.70
N PRO A 154 5.93 25.46 3.69
CA PRO A 154 4.77 24.94 4.38
C PRO A 154 3.51 24.94 3.49
N LEU A 155 2.74 23.85 3.56
CA LEU A 155 1.46 23.66 2.89
C LEU A 155 0.35 23.51 3.94
N GLU A 156 -0.75 24.21 3.77
CA GLU A 156 -2.00 23.98 4.51
C GLU A 156 -3.05 23.43 3.56
N VAL A 157 -3.68 22.30 3.95
CA VAL A 157 -4.82 21.74 3.23
C VAL A 157 -6.04 21.85 4.13
N ARG A 158 -6.99 22.69 3.75
CA ARG A 158 -8.28 22.82 4.43
C ARG A 158 -9.24 21.78 3.88
N ALA A 159 -9.93 21.06 4.79
CA ALA A 159 -10.83 19.99 4.38
C ALA A 159 -11.94 19.78 5.41
N ASP A 160 -13.12 19.32 4.91
CA ASP A 160 -14.23 18.92 5.76
C ASP A 160 -13.92 17.64 6.54
N LEU A 161 -13.06 16.77 5.97
CA LEU A 161 -12.63 15.51 6.57
C LEU A 161 -11.13 15.31 6.39
N VAL A 162 -10.43 14.95 7.47
CA VAL A 162 -9.02 14.54 7.45
C VAL A 162 -8.90 13.06 7.77
N ILE A 163 -8.19 12.32 6.94
CA ILE A 163 -7.96 10.89 7.10
C ILE A 163 -6.46 10.60 7.27
N GLY A 164 -6.12 9.89 8.34
CA GLY A 164 -4.77 9.42 8.59
C GLY A 164 -4.56 8.02 8.00
N ALA A 165 -3.84 7.94 6.88
CA ALA A 165 -3.34 6.72 6.25
C ALA A 165 -1.80 6.68 6.22
N ASP A 166 -1.16 7.45 7.10
CA ASP A 166 0.27 7.73 7.19
C ASP A 166 1.07 6.67 7.99
N GLY A 167 0.45 5.50 8.18
CA GLY A 167 1.10 4.27 8.57
C GLY A 167 1.38 4.13 10.07
N ARG A 168 2.37 3.29 10.39
CA ARG A 168 2.68 2.85 11.76
C ARG A 168 2.99 4.01 12.71
N HIS A 169 3.75 4.98 12.24
CA HIS A 169 4.15 6.17 13.00
C HIS A 169 3.29 7.39 12.69
N SER A 170 1.98 7.17 12.50
CA SER A 170 1.01 8.17 12.09
C SER A 170 1.11 9.48 12.89
N THR A 171 1.32 10.55 12.17
CA THR A 171 1.28 11.92 12.71
C THR A 171 -0.15 12.32 13.00
N VAL A 172 -1.08 12.00 12.10
CA VAL A 172 -2.52 12.30 12.29
C VAL A 172 -3.04 11.67 13.59
N ARG A 173 -2.79 10.38 13.80
CA ARG A 173 -3.18 9.67 15.02
C ARG A 173 -2.61 10.32 16.28
N ARG A 174 -1.31 10.65 16.26
CA ARG A 174 -0.63 11.28 17.40
C ARG A 174 -1.18 12.66 17.70
N ARG A 175 -1.44 13.47 16.66
CA ARG A 175 -1.98 14.84 16.82
C ARG A 175 -3.44 14.83 17.24
N ALA A 176 -4.21 13.84 16.81
CA ALA A 176 -5.59 13.64 17.28
C ALA A 176 -5.66 12.99 18.68
N CYS A 177 -4.54 12.82 19.38
CA CYS A 177 -4.47 12.23 20.72
C CYS A 177 -5.10 10.84 20.83
N LEU A 178 -5.11 10.05 19.73
CA LEU A 178 -5.64 8.70 19.71
C LEU A 178 -4.61 7.73 20.30
N ALA A 179 -4.98 7.08 21.40
CA ALA A 179 -4.12 6.14 22.10
C ALA A 179 -3.85 4.86 21.27
N VAL A 180 -2.63 4.34 21.35
CA VAL A 180 -2.21 3.07 20.75
C VAL A 180 -1.73 2.16 21.87
N LYS A 181 -2.19 0.92 21.85
CA LYS A 181 -1.64 -0.13 22.68
C LYS A 181 -0.61 -0.92 21.86
N GLU A 182 0.64 -0.85 22.25
CA GLU A 182 1.69 -1.69 21.69
C GLU A 182 1.64 -3.08 22.35
N LEU A 183 1.43 -4.11 21.53
CA LEU A 183 1.37 -5.49 22.03
C LEU A 183 2.73 -6.18 21.91
N GLY A 184 3.66 -5.61 21.13
CA GLY A 184 4.91 -6.24 20.74
C GLY A 184 4.70 -7.41 19.77
N ALA A 185 5.74 -7.80 19.08
CA ALA A 185 5.81 -9.04 18.32
C ALA A 185 7.17 -9.70 18.64
N PRO A 186 7.19 -10.96 19.11
CA PRO A 186 8.45 -11.63 19.49
C PRO A 186 9.20 -12.17 18.27
N ILE A 187 9.08 -11.49 17.13
CA ILE A 187 9.72 -11.87 15.88
C ILE A 187 10.33 -10.66 15.18
N ASP A 188 11.51 -10.85 14.64
CA ASP A 188 12.14 -9.93 13.70
C ASP A 188 11.99 -10.47 12.28
N VAL A 189 11.69 -9.60 11.32
CA VAL A 189 11.54 -9.99 9.91
C VAL A 189 12.68 -9.37 9.12
N LEU A 190 13.54 -10.23 8.59
CA LEU A 190 14.63 -9.85 7.69
C LEU A 190 14.18 -10.06 6.25
N TRP A 191 14.30 -9.01 5.43
CA TRP A 191 14.05 -9.08 4.00
C TRP A 191 15.36 -8.94 3.24
N PHE A 192 15.56 -9.78 2.22
CA PHE A 192 16.75 -9.71 1.38
C PHE A 192 16.48 -10.23 -0.03
N ARG A 193 17.32 -9.81 -0.97
CA ARG A 193 17.30 -10.24 -2.37
C ARG A 193 18.42 -11.24 -2.59
N LEU A 194 18.11 -12.35 -3.27
CA LEU A 194 19.11 -13.33 -3.73
C LEU A 194 18.99 -13.54 -5.23
N THR A 195 20.09 -13.67 -5.91
CA THR A 195 20.13 -14.04 -7.32
C THR A 195 19.51 -15.43 -7.49
N ARG A 196 18.61 -15.58 -8.44
CA ARG A 196 18.03 -16.87 -8.81
C ARG A 196 18.95 -17.61 -9.75
N ARG A 197 19.03 -18.92 -9.59
CA ARG A 197 19.74 -19.81 -10.50
C ARG A 197 18.77 -20.46 -11.49
N PRO A 198 19.22 -20.88 -12.69
CA PRO A 198 18.35 -21.53 -13.67
C PRO A 198 17.71 -22.84 -13.21
N ASP A 199 18.33 -23.52 -12.24
CA ASP A 199 17.87 -24.78 -11.64
C ASP A 199 17.05 -24.61 -10.35
N ASP A 200 16.84 -23.37 -9.91
CA ASP A 200 15.96 -23.08 -8.79
C ASP A 200 14.49 -23.33 -9.16
N PRO A 201 13.63 -23.80 -8.22
CA PRO A 201 12.22 -24.03 -8.48
C PRO A 201 11.50 -22.72 -8.83
N ASP A 202 10.45 -22.81 -9.65
CA ASP A 202 9.64 -21.64 -10.03
C ASP A 202 8.63 -21.20 -8.97
N GLU A 203 8.35 -22.08 -8.02
CA GLU A 203 7.26 -21.90 -7.07
C GLU A 203 7.64 -20.99 -5.91
N THR A 204 6.70 -20.12 -5.51
CA THR A 204 6.79 -19.41 -4.25
C THR A 204 6.58 -20.39 -3.10
N LEU A 205 7.53 -20.47 -2.17
CA LEU A 205 7.54 -21.45 -1.10
C LEU A 205 7.69 -20.77 0.26
N GLY A 206 6.81 -21.13 1.20
CA GLY A 206 6.99 -20.93 2.63
C GLY A 206 7.63 -22.16 3.28
N ARG A 207 8.63 -21.99 4.13
CA ARG A 207 9.22 -23.05 4.93
C ARG A 207 9.14 -22.71 6.40
N PHE A 208 8.61 -23.62 7.18
CA PHE A 208 8.44 -23.52 8.63
C PHE A 208 9.39 -24.50 9.30
N ASP A 209 10.39 -23.98 9.98
CA ASP A 209 11.33 -24.75 10.81
C ASP A 209 11.20 -24.29 12.27
N ALA A 210 11.74 -25.07 13.20
CA ALA A 210 11.72 -24.72 14.61
C ALA A 210 12.41 -23.36 14.86
N GLY A 211 11.61 -22.38 15.32
CA GLY A 211 12.10 -21.04 15.69
C GLY A 211 12.27 -20.05 14.53
N HIS A 212 11.96 -20.41 13.28
CA HIS A 212 12.00 -19.47 12.16
C HIS A 212 11.09 -19.85 11.00
N ILE A 213 10.64 -18.83 10.29
CA ILE A 213 9.85 -18.95 9.08
C ILE A 213 10.66 -18.37 7.92
N PHE A 214 10.66 -19.08 6.82
CA PHE A 214 11.32 -18.68 5.59
C PHE A 214 10.26 -18.53 4.50
N VAL A 215 10.17 -17.37 3.85
CA VAL A 215 9.31 -17.18 2.68
C VAL A 215 10.17 -16.78 1.50
N MET A 216 10.05 -17.49 0.39
CA MET A 216 10.71 -17.20 -0.87
C MET A 216 9.67 -16.82 -1.90
N ILE A 217 9.78 -15.62 -2.44
CA ILE A 217 8.92 -15.12 -3.52
C ILE A 217 9.77 -15.04 -4.78
N ASN A 218 9.36 -15.77 -5.81
CA ASN A 218 9.98 -15.70 -7.13
C ASN A 218 9.68 -14.35 -7.78
N ARG A 219 10.71 -13.69 -8.33
CA ARG A 219 10.62 -12.39 -9.02
C ARG A 219 11.22 -12.46 -10.43
N GLY A 220 11.24 -13.64 -11.02
CA GLY A 220 11.83 -13.90 -12.33
C GLY A 220 13.35 -14.05 -12.24
N ASP A 221 14.09 -12.95 -12.17
CA ASP A 221 15.55 -12.93 -12.13
C ASP A 221 16.14 -13.08 -10.72
N HIS A 222 15.32 -12.96 -9.68
CA HIS A 222 15.78 -13.04 -8.29
C HIS A 222 14.73 -13.60 -7.34
N TRP A 223 15.18 -14.09 -6.20
CA TRP A 223 14.37 -14.43 -5.05
C TRP A 223 14.25 -13.24 -4.11
N ARG A 224 13.03 -12.93 -3.70
CA ARG A 224 12.79 -12.13 -2.51
C ARG A 224 12.56 -13.05 -1.33
N ARG A 225 13.33 -12.88 -0.28
CA ARG A 225 13.26 -13.72 0.92
C ARG A 225 12.88 -12.90 2.14
N SER A 226 12.02 -13.47 3.00
CA SER A 226 11.87 -13.05 4.38
C SER A 226 12.27 -14.18 5.32
N ARG A 227 12.86 -13.82 6.44
CA ARG A 227 13.15 -14.70 7.57
C ARG A 227 12.68 -14.01 8.83
N SER A 228 11.89 -14.70 9.63
CA SER A 228 11.51 -14.32 10.99
C SER A 228 12.13 -15.28 11.98
#